data_2604dd4c496d2a950b9734bbe4682dc4
#
_entry.id   2604dd4c496d2a950b9734bbe4682dc4
#
_cell.length_a   1.000
_cell.length_b   1.000
_cell.length_c   1.000
_cell.angle_alpha   90.00
_cell.angle_beta   90.00
_cell.angle_gamma   90.00
#
_symmetry.space_group_name_H-M   'P 1'
#
loop_
_entity.id
_entity.type
_entity.pdbx_description
1 polymer ?
#
loop_
_entity_poly.entity_id
_entity_poly.type
_entity_poly.pdbx_seq_one_letter_code
_entity_poly.pdbx_strand_id
1 'polypeptide(L)'
;MGGVVEFVLLVGLVFGIVVYRRRADGRRVDVGLMARRLFEFGFLFGLVSATAVGATGALAVLYDALSDGRGGEPEELAMWLSLVIVAGLALLGMALWLRRRFRSSAAEAESGGWSLYLSAVDLVSSGMLVGSAINVIGWLVDGWSLNSWAQAALPVWFVVSVVHWRLPGTRRSDYFLFASGAALIGVVISTAVIVEHLLQWAYEGVMPDPLEFGYRYIGDTSWANSWDGVRGSIGPLVAFGAAWWWFWWRNARRSDRSPERDGYVLVVGVLGGLAATVVAAAGSLHTVLSWVILASAREGSAVEHFDVLSIFATLLVIGLALWAYHRTEVPHAVARRAGGRDEIARLYDHLEAGVGLVASTVGLAVLIGIVLHKVMPAPDDWDRGVGELLVLALTMLAVGVPIWSRAWHRIQAHAGSMSEESSAVRRVYLFAVFGVTGLVVLGSILAMVYMVLFGLLDDSLDVGSVATFRIPLALIGATAGISVYHGRVLRSGLTSVPASSRPSLRTVTVVGPAASALLSAIGE
;
A
#
# COMPACT_ATOMS: atom_id res chain seq x y z
N MET A 1 6.78 14.65 -26.81
CA MET A 1 6.21 15.85 -26.11
C MET A 1 5.44 15.49 -24.84
N GLY A 2 4.78 14.30 -24.72
CA GLY A 2 4.04 13.91 -23.50
C GLY A 2 4.86 13.94 -22.22
N GLY A 3 6.03 13.32 -22.18
CA GLY A 3 6.84 13.21 -20.96
C GLY A 3 7.33 14.54 -20.35
N VAL A 4 7.49 15.60 -21.17
CA VAL A 4 7.87 16.93 -20.66
C VAL A 4 6.70 17.59 -19.93
N VAL A 5 5.48 17.43 -20.45
CA VAL A 5 4.26 17.97 -19.83
C VAL A 5 3.98 17.25 -18.52
N GLU A 6 4.10 15.92 -18.49
CA GLU A 6 3.93 15.11 -17.27
C GLU A 6 4.98 15.46 -16.20
N PHE A 7 6.22 15.66 -16.60
CA PHE A 7 7.29 16.10 -15.69
C PHE A 7 6.99 17.49 -15.10
N VAL A 8 6.57 18.44 -15.91
CA VAL A 8 6.21 19.81 -15.44
C VAL A 8 5.02 19.76 -14.49
N LEU A 9 4.01 18.95 -14.78
CA LEU A 9 2.84 18.77 -13.91
C LEU A 9 3.22 18.10 -12.59
N LEU A 10 4.08 17.08 -12.61
CA LEU A 10 4.57 16.41 -11.41
C LEU A 10 5.39 17.39 -10.53
N VAL A 11 6.27 18.17 -11.13
CA VAL A 11 7.06 19.19 -10.42
C VAL A 11 6.16 20.27 -9.84
N GLY A 12 5.14 20.72 -10.58
CA GLY A 12 4.14 21.67 -10.09
C GLY A 12 3.31 21.13 -8.93
N LEU A 13 2.91 19.88 -8.99
CA LEU A 13 2.17 19.19 -7.92
C LEU A 13 3.02 19.05 -6.65
N VAL A 14 4.25 18.57 -6.78
CA VAL A 14 5.19 18.43 -5.65
C VAL A 14 5.46 19.80 -5.03
N PHE A 15 5.67 20.83 -5.83
CA PHE A 15 5.85 22.20 -5.36
C PHE A 15 4.62 22.70 -4.59
N GLY A 16 3.42 22.50 -5.13
CA GLY A 16 2.15 22.86 -4.48
C GLY A 16 1.96 22.18 -3.12
N ILE A 17 2.23 20.89 -3.04
CA ILE A 17 2.14 20.11 -1.80
C ILE A 17 3.14 20.61 -0.75
N VAL A 18 4.38 20.89 -1.14
CA VAL A 18 5.42 21.37 -0.20
C VAL A 18 5.10 22.78 0.31
N VAL A 19 4.63 23.67 -0.56
CA VAL A 19 4.19 25.02 -0.16
C VAL A 19 2.99 24.95 0.77
N TYR A 20 2.01 24.12 0.46
CA TYR A 20 0.81 23.93 1.27
C TYR A 20 1.17 23.40 2.67
N ARG A 21 1.97 22.33 2.77
CA ARG A 21 2.41 21.77 4.06
C ARG A 21 3.17 22.79 4.92
N ARG A 22 4.10 23.54 4.33
CA ARG A 22 4.86 24.55 5.07
C ARG A 22 4.02 25.74 5.53
N ARG A 23 3.00 26.14 4.77
CA ARG A 23 2.04 27.17 5.20
C ARG A 23 1.16 26.67 6.35
N ALA A 24 0.75 25.41 6.34
CA ALA A 24 -0.02 24.79 7.40
C ALA A 24 0.78 24.73 8.72
N ASP A 25 2.11 24.61 8.65
CA ASP A 25 3.02 24.65 9.80
C ASP A 25 3.31 26.08 10.35
N GLY A 26 2.64 27.11 9.82
CA GLY A 26 2.81 28.51 10.24
C GLY A 26 4.15 29.15 9.90
N ARG A 27 4.99 28.50 9.08
CA ARG A 27 6.29 29.00 8.67
C ARG A 27 6.16 29.97 7.49
N ARG A 28 6.80 31.15 7.59
CA ARG A 28 6.93 32.04 6.43
C ARG A 28 7.75 31.36 5.34
N VAL A 29 7.13 31.08 4.20
CA VAL A 29 7.80 30.47 3.05
C VAL A 29 8.22 31.58 2.10
N ASP A 30 9.53 31.75 1.91
CA ASP A 30 10.05 32.53 0.81
C ASP A 30 9.86 31.73 -0.49
N VAL A 31 8.76 32.00 -1.19
CA VAL A 31 8.37 31.29 -2.42
C VAL A 31 9.42 31.50 -3.53
N GLY A 32 10.06 32.69 -3.59
CA GLY A 32 11.09 32.99 -4.59
C GLY A 32 12.33 32.12 -4.39
N LEU A 33 12.83 32.04 -3.16
CA LEU A 33 13.99 31.21 -2.82
C LEU A 33 13.69 29.72 -3.05
N MET A 34 12.47 29.28 -2.72
CA MET A 34 12.07 27.89 -2.91
C MET A 34 11.95 27.53 -4.40
N ALA A 35 11.33 28.36 -5.20
CA ALA A 35 11.22 28.17 -6.65
C ALA A 35 12.61 28.13 -7.32
N ARG A 36 13.51 29.04 -6.93
CA ARG A 36 14.89 29.05 -7.41
C ARG A 36 15.61 27.74 -7.09
N ARG A 37 15.56 27.26 -5.83
CA ARG A 37 16.19 26.00 -5.40
C ARG A 37 15.61 24.79 -6.14
N LEU A 38 14.30 24.75 -6.35
CA LEU A 38 13.65 23.68 -7.10
C LEU A 38 14.15 23.64 -8.55
N PHE A 39 14.26 24.80 -9.19
CA PHE A 39 14.79 24.90 -10.54
C PHE A 39 16.26 24.48 -10.60
N GLU A 40 17.12 25.02 -9.74
CA GLU A 40 18.55 24.72 -9.71
C GLU A 40 18.81 23.21 -9.48
N PHE A 41 18.15 22.60 -8.49
CA PHE A 41 18.33 21.19 -8.16
C PHE A 41 17.58 20.26 -9.13
N GLY A 42 16.45 20.69 -9.69
CA GLY A 42 15.75 19.96 -10.77
C GLY A 42 16.59 19.92 -12.06
N PHE A 43 17.22 21.03 -12.41
CA PHE A 43 18.15 21.09 -13.54
C PHE A 43 19.38 20.21 -13.32
N LEU A 44 19.97 20.25 -12.11
CA LEU A 44 21.07 19.36 -11.74
C LEU A 44 20.67 17.88 -11.84
N PHE A 45 19.48 17.53 -11.38
CA PHE A 45 18.92 16.18 -11.51
C PHE A 45 18.81 15.75 -12.99
N GLY A 46 18.30 16.63 -13.83
CA GLY A 46 18.23 16.41 -15.29
C GLY A 46 19.61 16.16 -15.91
N LEU A 47 20.61 16.96 -15.53
CA LEU A 47 21.99 16.79 -16.03
C LEU A 47 22.63 15.47 -15.57
N VAL A 48 22.45 15.07 -14.31
CA VAL A 48 22.94 13.80 -13.79
C VAL A 48 22.27 12.64 -14.53
N SER A 49 20.94 12.70 -14.67
CA SER A 49 20.17 11.66 -15.36
C SER A 49 20.56 11.55 -16.84
N ALA A 50 20.67 12.67 -17.55
CA ALA A 50 21.07 12.69 -18.96
C ALA A 50 22.49 12.16 -19.16
N THR A 51 23.44 12.55 -18.29
CA THR A 51 24.82 12.05 -18.36
C THR A 51 24.87 10.54 -18.09
N ALA A 52 24.13 10.05 -17.08
CA ALA A 52 24.09 8.64 -16.74
C ALA A 52 23.42 7.78 -17.83
N VAL A 53 22.30 8.26 -18.40
CA VAL A 53 21.61 7.60 -19.52
C VAL A 53 22.52 7.56 -20.75
N GLY A 54 23.16 8.67 -21.09
CA GLY A 54 24.12 8.71 -22.21
C GLY A 54 25.30 7.77 -22.02
N ALA A 55 25.86 7.72 -20.81
CA ALA A 55 26.95 6.79 -20.48
C ALA A 55 26.48 5.31 -20.54
N THR A 56 25.26 5.03 -20.08
CA THR A 56 24.66 3.69 -20.19
C THR A 56 24.49 3.29 -21.65
N GLY A 57 23.92 4.17 -22.50
CA GLY A 57 23.74 3.89 -23.92
C GLY A 57 25.06 3.69 -24.65
N ALA A 58 26.05 4.56 -24.44
CA ALA A 58 27.37 4.41 -25.06
C ALA A 58 28.07 3.10 -24.65
N LEU A 59 27.94 2.70 -23.38
CA LEU A 59 28.51 1.45 -22.88
C LEU A 59 27.73 0.22 -23.39
N ALA A 60 26.41 0.33 -23.56
CA ALA A 60 25.58 -0.73 -24.14
C ALA A 60 25.96 -1.02 -25.59
N VAL A 61 26.12 0.01 -26.42
CA VAL A 61 26.60 -0.12 -27.80
C VAL A 61 27.97 -0.79 -27.85
N LEU A 62 28.87 -0.48 -26.91
CA LEU A 62 30.16 -1.12 -26.80
C LEU A 62 30.04 -2.59 -26.42
N TYR A 63 29.16 -2.96 -25.52
CA TYR A 63 28.91 -4.35 -25.16
C TYR A 63 28.33 -5.16 -26.31
N ASP A 64 27.38 -4.59 -27.08
CA ASP A 64 26.83 -5.25 -28.28
C ASP A 64 27.92 -5.46 -29.35
N ALA A 65 28.77 -4.47 -29.56
CA ALA A 65 29.90 -4.61 -30.52
C ALA A 65 30.88 -5.69 -30.11
N LEU A 66 31.10 -5.89 -28.81
CA LEU A 66 32.01 -6.92 -28.29
C LEU A 66 31.39 -8.32 -28.27
N SER A 67 30.06 -8.43 -28.08
CA SER A 67 29.36 -9.72 -27.98
C SER A 67 29.00 -10.33 -29.34
N ASP A 68 28.45 -9.53 -30.26
CA ASP A 68 27.86 -10.00 -31.51
C ASP A 68 28.79 -9.83 -32.73
N GLY A 69 29.95 -9.16 -32.55
CA GLY A 69 30.86 -8.79 -33.61
C GLY A 69 30.26 -7.86 -34.68
N ARG A 70 29.00 -7.42 -34.49
CA ARG A 70 28.34 -6.42 -35.29
C ARG A 70 28.59 -5.09 -34.56
N GLY A 71 29.53 -4.31 -35.10
CA GLY A 71 29.75 -2.97 -34.56
C GLY A 71 28.41 -2.23 -34.48
N GLY A 72 28.06 -1.68 -33.29
CA GLY A 72 26.88 -0.85 -33.15
C GLY A 72 26.88 0.28 -34.20
N GLU A 73 25.72 0.72 -34.63
CA GLU A 73 25.63 1.78 -35.65
C GLU A 73 26.39 3.02 -35.14
N PRO A 74 27.34 3.56 -35.93
CA PRO A 74 28.13 4.72 -35.54
C PRO A 74 27.26 5.93 -35.12
N GLU A 75 26.08 6.04 -35.70
CA GLU A 75 25.10 7.10 -35.39
C GLU A 75 24.56 6.96 -33.98
N GLU A 76 24.25 5.74 -33.52
CA GLU A 76 23.76 5.48 -32.17
C GLU A 76 24.83 5.81 -31.13
N LEU A 77 26.07 5.36 -31.34
CA LEU A 77 27.18 5.70 -30.45
C LEU A 77 27.43 7.21 -30.41
N ALA A 78 27.39 7.88 -31.58
CA ALA A 78 27.57 9.32 -31.65
C ALA A 78 26.47 10.08 -30.87
N MET A 79 25.23 9.61 -30.94
CA MET A 79 24.11 10.18 -30.18
C MET A 79 24.36 10.07 -28.66
N TRP A 80 24.70 8.89 -28.16
CA TRP A 80 24.96 8.69 -26.73
C TRP A 80 26.18 9.46 -26.24
N LEU A 81 27.27 9.48 -27.00
CA LEU A 81 28.47 10.26 -26.66
C LEU A 81 28.19 11.77 -26.67
N SER A 82 27.38 12.26 -27.62
CA SER A 82 26.97 13.66 -27.63
C SER A 82 26.22 14.04 -26.36
N LEU A 83 25.32 13.17 -25.91
CA LEU A 83 24.59 13.38 -24.66
C LEU A 83 25.53 13.41 -23.43
N VAL A 84 26.49 12.47 -23.37
CA VAL A 84 27.50 12.46 -22.28
C VAL A 84 28.35 13.72 -22.28
N ILE A 85 28.83 14.14 -23.46
CA ILE A 85 29.71 15.31 -23.57
C ILE A 85 28.96 16.58 -23.17
N VAL A 86 27.78 16.82 -23.77
CA VAL A 86 27.02 18.06 -23.54
C VAL A 86 26.49 18.12 -22.11
N ALA A 87 25.81 17.06 -21.67
CA ALA A 87 25.26 17.04 -20.31
C ALA A 87 26.37 16.92 -19.24
N GLY A 88 27.43 16.17 -19.51
CA GLY A 88 28.57 15.99 -18.61
C GLY A 88 29.38 17.27 -18.39
N LEU A 89 29.65 18.05 -19.44
CA LEU A 89 30.31 19.35 -19.32
C LEU A 89 29.45 20.34 -18.54
N ALA A 90 28.15 20.39 -18.83
CA ALA A 90 27.20 21.21 -18.09
C ALA A 90 27.10 20.76 -16.61
N LEU A 91 27.08 19.46 -16.36
CA LEU A 91 27.10 18.88 -15.01
C LEU A 91 28.38 19.26 -14.25
N LEU A 92 29.53 19.17 -14.89
CA LEU A 92 30.81 19.60 -14.29
C LEU A 92 30.77 21.07 -13.91
N GLY A 93 30.31 21.94 -14.80
CA GLY A 93 30.15 23.37 -14.55
C GLY A 93 29.22 23.64 -13.36
N MET A 94 28.08 22.96 -13.32
CA MET A 94 27.11 23.08 -12.23
C MET A 94 27.64 22.54 -10.91
N ALA A 95 28.35 21.41 -10.92
CA ALA A 95 28.97 20.82 -9.74
C ALA A 95 30.07 21.73 -9.14
N LEU A 96 30.93 22.35 -10.00
CA LEU A 96 31.93 23.31 -9.55
C LEU A 96 31.32 24.58 -8.95
N TRP A 97 30.24 25.09 -9.58
CA TRP A 97 29.48 26.22 -9.06
C TRP A 97 28.84 25.89 -7.71
N LEU A 98 28.19 24.73 -7.59
CA LEU A 98 27.56 24.26 -6.36
C LEU A 98 28.57 24.05 -5.22
N ARG A 99 29.74 23.49 -5.55
CA ARG A 99 30.83 23.31 -4.59
C ARG A 99 31.32 24.64 -4.01
N ARG A 100 31.41 25.70 -4.85
CA ARG A 100 31.76 27.05 -4.38
C ARG A 100 30.68 27.60 -3.45
N ARG A 101 29.43 27.41 -3.82
CA ARG A 101 28.26 27.89 -3.06
C ARG A 101 28.14 27.20 -1.69
N PHE A 102 28.33 25.88 -1.61
CA PHE A 102 28.31 25.16 -0.33
C PHE A 102 29.48 25.56 0.60
N ARG A 103 30.60 25.96 0.05
CA ARG A 103 31.71 26.53 0.82
C ARG A 103 31.40 27.91 1.39
N SER A 104 30.59 28.71 0.69
CA SER A 104 30.18 30.03 1.13
C SER A 104 28.97 30.03 2.07
N SER A 105 28.14 28.99 2.04
CA SER A 105 26.92 28.88 2.86
C SER A 105 26.60 27.42 3.19
N ALA A 106 26.90 27.00 4.43
CA ALA A 106 26.56 25.67 4.92
C ALA A 106 25.05 25.39 4.94
N ALA A 107 24.23 26.44 5.12
CA ALA A 107 22.77 26.35 5.12
C ALA A 107 22.16 25.87 3.77
N GLU A 108 22.90 25.99 2.68
CA GLU A 108 22.45 25.46 1.40
C GLU A 108 22.52 23.93 1.34
N ALA A 109 23.53 23.32 1.95
CA ALA A 109 23.64 21.85 2.04
C ALA A 109 22.60 21.23 2.99
N GLU A 110 22.01 22.02 3.89
CA GLU A 110 20.92 21.61 4.80
C GLU A 110 19.54 21.98 4.24
N SER A 111 19.47 22.56 3.03
CA SER A 111 18.21 23.01 2.45
C SER A 111 17.30 21.84 2.07
N GLY A 112 15.98 22.02 2.24
CA GLY A 112 14.99 21.02 1.81
C GLY A 112 15.02 20.71 0.31
N GLY A 113 15.45 21.65 -0.53
CA GLY A 113 15.66 21.43 -1.97
C GLY A 113 16.81 20.48 -2.26
N TRP A 114 17.93 20.64 -1.54
CA TRP A 114 19.07 19.73 -1.65
C TRP A 114 18.73 18.33 -1.15
N SER A 115 18.05 18.23 -0.01
CA SER A 115 17.56 16.95 0.52
C SER A 115 16.63 16.23 -0.44
N LEU A 116 15.71 16.96 -1.11
CA LEU A 116 14.83 16.41 -2.13
C LEU A 116 15.62 15.89 -3.34
N TYR A 117 16.59 16.68 -3.82
CA TYR A 117 17.48 16.29 -4.93
C TYR A 117 18.22 14.98 -4.62
N LEU A 118 18.90 14.90 -3.46
CA LEU A 118 19.62 13.70 -3.06
C LEU A 118 18.68 12.47 -3.00
N SER A 119 17.50 12.64 -2.42
CA SER A 119 16.52 11.56 -2.33
C SER A 119 16.00 11.12 -3.70
N ALA A 120 15.81 12.05 -4.63
CA ALA A 120 15.36 11.75 -6.00
C ALA A 120 16.43 10.99 -6.80
N VAL A 121 17.70 11.43 -6.74
CA VAL A 121 18.79 10.72 -7.42
C VAL A 121 19.00 9.34 -6.82
N ASP A 122 18.98 9.22 -5.49
CA ASP A 122 19.12 7.92 -4.81
C ASP A 122 17.97 6.97 -5.17
N LEU A 123 16.73 7.48 -5.33
CA LEU A 123 15.57 6.67 -5.73
C LEU A 123 15.72 6.15 -7.17
N VAL A 124 16.05 7.05 -8.11
CA VAL A 124 16.22 6.67 -9.52
C VAL A 124 17.39 5.72 -9.71
N SER A 125 18.55 6.02 -9.11
CA SER A 125 19.72 5.16 -9.21
C SER A 125 19.47 3.78 -8.60
N SER A 126 18.76 3.71 -7.48
CA SER A 126 18.38 2.43 -6.87
C SER A 126 17.40 1.64 -7.74
N GLY A 127 16.42 2.29 -8.35
CA GLY A 127 15.50 1.65 -9.29
C GLY A 127 16.23 1.06 -10.49
N MET A 128 17.15 1.83 -11.07
CA MET A 128 17.99 1.37 -12.20
C MET A 128 18.91 0.20 -11.80
N LEU A 129 19.48 0.25 -10.59
CA LEU A 129 20.30 -0.84 -10.06
C LEU A 129 19.49 -2.12 -9.84
N VAL A 130 18.30 -2.02 -9.26
CA VAL A 130 17.41 -3.17 -9.04
C VAL A 130 17.00 -3.78 -10.37
N GLY A 131 16.52 -2.98 -11.34
CA GLY A 131 16.13 -3.47 -12.67
C GLY A 131 17.29 -4.14 -13.43
N SER A 132 18.48 -3.55 -13.37
CA SER A 132 19.67 -4.13 -13.98
C SER A 132 20.11 -5.41 -13.28
N ALA A 133 20.07 -5.46 -11.96
CA ALA A 133 20.41 -6.64 -11.18
C ALA A 133 19.46 -7.80 -11.46
N ILE A 134 18.15 -7.54 -11.60
CA ILE A 134 17.16 -8.56 -11.98
C ILE A 134 17.55 -9.22 -13.31
N ASN A 135 17.90 -8.41 -14.33
CA ASN A 135 18.28 -8.93 -15.64
C ASN A 135 19.58 -9.74 -15.59
N VAL A 136 20.61 -9.24 -14.89
CA VAL A 136 21.91 -9.94 -14.76
C VAL A 136 21.74 -11.24 -13.97
N ILE A 137 20.97 -11.24 -12.89
CA ILE A 137 20.73 -12.46 -12.08
C ILE A 137 19.87 -13.45 -12.89
N GLY A 138 18.84 -12.97 -13.59
CA GLY A 138 18.00 -13.79 -14.47
C GLY A 138 18.82 -14.47 -15.56
N TRP A 139 19.80 -13.78 -16.15
CA TRP A 139 20.75 -14.40 -17.08
C TRP A 139 21.60 -15.51 -16.41
N LEU A 140 22.11 -15.26 -15.20
CA LEU A 140 22.95 -16.23 -14.49
C LEU A 140 22.18 -17.47 -14.03
N VAL A 141 20.91 -17.33 -13.67
CA VAL A 141 20.13 -18.39 -13.01
C VAL A 141 19.24 -19.12 -14.02
N ASP A 142 18.63 -18.40 -14.94
CA ASP A 142 17.58 -18.89 -15.83
C ASP A 142 17.98 -18.86 -17.32
N GLY A 143 19.19 -18.41 -17.63
CA GLY A 143 19.68 -18.34 -19.01
C GLY A 143 18.98 -17.30 -19.87
N TRP A 144 18.39 -16.25 -19.27
CA TRP A 144 17.80 -15.14 -20.02
C TRP A 144 18.81 -14.54 -20.99
N SER A 145 18.34 -13.93 -22.07
CA SER A 145 19.20 -13.12 -22.90
C SER A 145 19.75 -11.94 -22.08
N LEU A 146 21.07 -11.84 -22.00
CA LEU A 146 21.70 -10.76 -21.29
C LEU A 146 21.54 -9.47 -22.08
N ASN A 147 20.77 -8.55 -21.57
CA ASN A 147 20.52 -7.25 -22.20
C ASN A 147 21.71 -6.32 -21.97
N SER A 148 22.34 -5.85 -23.04
CA SER A 148 23.50 -4.94 -23.02
C SER A 148 23.22 -3.64 -22.25
N TRP A 149 21.99 -3.11 -22.36
CA TRP A 149 21.57 -1.95 -21.59
C TRP A 149 21.59 -2.22 -20.07
N ALA A 150 21.09 -3.36 -19.62
CA ALA A 150 21.11 -3.72 -18.20
C ALA A 150 22.54 -3.95 -17.69
N GLN A 151 23.41 -4.56 -18.49
CA GLN A 151 24.83 -4.71 -18.17
C GLN A 151 25.51 -3.34 -18.00
N ALA A 152 25.27 -2.42 -18.94
CA ALA A 152 25.84 -1.09 -18.93
C ALA A 152 25.26 -0.22 -17.80
N ALA A 153 23.95 -0.32 -17.52
CA ALA A 153 23.30 0.44 -16.47
C ALA A 153 23.84 0.09 -15.08
N LEU A 154 24.16 -1.17 -14.83
CA LEU A 154 24.63 -1.62 -13.51
C LEU A 154 25.85 -0.81 -12.99
N PRO A 155 27.00 -0.77 -13.70
CA PRO A 155 28.16 -0.01 -13.26
C PRO A 155 27.94 1.51 -13.26
N VAL A 156 27.25 2.05 -14.27
CA VAL A 156 27.01 3.49 -14.38
C VAL A 156 26.18 3.99 -13.20
N TRP A 157 25.02 3.37 -12.94
CA TRP A 157 24.14 3.79 -11.87
C TRP A 157 24.67 3.43 -10.48
N PHE A 158 25.53 2.41 -10.36
CA PHE A 158 26.28 2.14 -9.15
C PHE A 158 27.23 3.31 -8.81
N VAL A 159 27.97 3.82 -9.80
CA VAL A 159 28.84 5.00 -9.59
C VAL A 159 28.01 6.22 -9.22
N VAL A 160 26.89 6.48 -9.92
CA VAL A 160 25.97 7.58 -9.56
C VAL A 160 25.50 7.45 -8.11
N SER A 161 25.04 6.26 -7.71
CA SER A 161 24.57 6.00 -6.35
C SER A 161 25.67 6.22 -5.31
N VAL A 162 26.86 5.67 -5.51
CA VAL A 162 27.98 5.80 -4.56
C VAL A 162 28.44 7.25 -4.43
N VAL A 163 28.54 7.98 -5.54
CA VAL A 163 28.93 9.41 -5.53
C VAL A 163 27.91 10.22 -4.73
N HIS A 164 26.60 10.07 -5.02
CA HIS A 164 25.56 10.83 -4.34
C HIS A 164 25.42 10.42 -2.88
N TRP A 165 25.63 9.15 -2.54
CA TRP A 165 25.60 8.70 -1.15
C TRP A 165 26.70 9.33 -0.29
N ARG A 166 27.84 9.68 -0.90
CA ARG A 166 28.96 10.38 -0.21
C ARG A 166 28.79 11.89 -0.12
N LEU A 167 27.85 12.49 -0.86
CA LEU A 167 27.61 13.92 -0.78
C LEU A 167 27.02 14.31 0.57
N PRO A 168 27.43 15.47 1.15
CA PRO A 168 26.90 15.95 2.41
C PRO A 168 25.43 16.34 2.26
N GLY A 169 24.65 16.11 3.28
CA GLY A 169 23.24 16.47 3.35
C GLY A 169 22.39 15.36 3.97
N THR A 170 21.21 15.76 4.42
CA THR A 170 20.22 14.84 4.98
C THR A 170 19.30 14.33 3.88
N ARG A 171 19.01 13.05 3.89
CA ARG A 171 17.98 12.44 3.05
C ARG A 171 16.65 12.46 3.77
N ARG A 172 15.59 12.59 3.03
CA ARG A 172 14.25 12.62 3.61
C ARG A 172 13.86 11.22 4.11
N SER A 173 13.28 11.16 5.30
CA SER A 173 12.83 9.90 5.90
C SER A 173 11.73 9.23 5.06
N ASP A 174 10.85 10.03 4.47
CA ASP A 174 9.78 9.57 3.57
C ASP A 174 10.30 8.85 2.31
N TYR A 175 11.47 9.26 1.77
CA TYR A 175 12.14 8.54 0.69
C TYR A 175 12.46 7.09 1.06
N PHE A 176 13.07 6.86 2.22
CA PHE A 176 13.42 5.51 2.67
C PHE A 176 12.19 4.63 2.87
N LEU A 177 11.10 5.21 3.36
CA LEU A 177 9.83 4.49 3.55
C LEU A 177 9.18 4.13 2.22
N PHE A 178 9.13 5.07 1.27
CA PHE A 178 8.59 4.82 -0.06
C PHE A 178 9.40 3.73 -0.79
N ALA A 179 10.73 3.85 -0.81
CA ALA A 179 11.61 2.87 -1.43
C ALA A 179 11.51 1.49 -0.75
N SER A 180 11.35 1.47 0.59
CA SER A 180 11.11 0.22 1.34
C SER A 180 9.79 -0.43 0.93
N GLY A 181 8.72 0.35 0.78
CA GLY A 181 7.40 -0.14 0.36
C GLY A 181 7.44 -0.75 -1.04
N ALA A 182 8.05 -0.03 -1.98
CA ALA A 182 8.21 -0.52 -3.36
C ALA A 182 9.04 -1.81 -3.41
N ALA A 183 10.16 -1.86 -2.70
CA ALA A 183 10.99 -3.05 -2.62
C ALA A 183 10.26 -4.23 -1.94
N LEU A 184 9.49 -3.97 -0.87
CA LEU A 184 8.70 -5.00 -0.20
C LEU A 184 7.64 -5.61 -1.12
N ILE A 185 6.98 -4.80 -1.95
CA ILE A 185 6.03 -5.30 -2.97
C ILE A 185 6.75 -6.28 -3.91
N GLY A 186 7.94 -5.91 -4.40
CA GLY A 186 8.74 -6.80 -5.25
C GLY A 186 9.12 -8.11 -4.54
N VAL A 187 9.54 -8.06 -3.27
CA VAL A 187 9.81 -9.25 -2.44
C VAL A 187 8.56 -10.13 -2.31
N VAL A 188 7.42 -9.51 -1.98
CA VAL A 188 6.14 -10.22 -1.81
C VAL A 188 5.74 -10.94 -3.09
N ILE A 189 5.76 -10.24 -4.24
CA ILE A 189 5.39 -10.84 -5.53
C ILE A 189 6.33 -11.99 -5.87
N SER A 190 7.64 -11.79 -5.80
CA SER A 190 8.62 -12.82 -6.14
C SER A 190 8.53 -14.03 -5.21
N THR A 191 8.32 -13.80 -3.91
CA THR A 191 8.13 -14.88 -2.94
C THR A 191 6.81 -15.61 -3.21
N ALA A 192 5.74 -14.89 -3.58
CA ALA A 192 4.45 -15.48 -3.90
C ALA A 192 4.56 -16.45 -5.07
N VAL A 193 5.24 -16.05 -6.15
CA VAL A 193 5.46 -16.94 -7.31
C VAL A 193 6.22 -18.19 -6.90
N ILE A 194 7.29 -18.06 -6.13
CA ILE A 194 8.09 -19.22 -5.71
C ILE A 194 7.27 -20.16 -4.80
N VAL A 195 6.59 -19.61 -3.79
CA VAL A 195 5.80 -20.42 -2.84
C VAL A 195 4.64 -21.11 -3.55
N GLU A 196 3.95 -20.40 -4.44
CA GLU A 196 2.84 -20.96 -5.22
C GLU A 196 3.31 -22.13 -6.07
N HIS A 197 4.41 -21.99 -6.82
CA HIS A 197 4.96 -23.10 -7.64
C HIS A 197 5.40 -24.29 -6.78
N LEU A 198 6.01 -24.05 -5.62
CA LEU A 198 6.40 -25.14 -4.70
C LEU A 198 5.18 -25.86 -4.12
N LEU A 199 4.14 -25.13 -3.75
CA LEU A 199 2.89 -25.71 -3.24
C LEU A 199 2.15 -26.48 -4.34
N GLN A 200 2.13 -25.92 -5.55
CA GLN A 200 1.55 -26.56 -6.70
C GLN A 200 2.27 -27.88 -7.04
N TRP A 201 3.60 -27.86 -7.09
CA TRP A 201 4.40 -29.03 -7.29
C TRP A 201 4.16 -30.10 -6.20
N ALA A 202 4.08 -29.68 -4.93
CA ALA A 202 3.76 -30.57 -3.84
C ALA A 202 2.34 -31.16 -3.94
N TYR A 203 1.36 -30.34 -4.36
CA TYR A 203 -0.01 -30.77 -4.61
C TYR A 203 -0.09 -31.85 -5.69
N GLU A 204 0.55 -31.62 -6.83
CA GLU A 204 0.63 -32.56 -7.95
C GLU A 204 1.33 -33.87 -7.56
N GLY A 205 2.33 -33.80 -6.67
CA GLY A 205 3.07 -34.98 -6.18
C GLY A 205 2.27 -35.87 -5.18
N VAL A 206 1.26 -35.31 -4.52
CA VAL A 206 0.43 -36.02 -3.52
C VAL A 206 -0.84 -36.59 -4.14
N MET A 207 -1.40 -35.93 -5.15
CA MET A 207 -2.65 -36.36 -5.79
C MET A 207 -2.36 -37.45 -6.84
N PRO A 208 -2.92 -38.67 -6.66
CA PRO A 208 -2.70 -39.75 -7.61
C PRO A 208 -3.43 -39.44 -8.92
N ASP A 209 -2.63 -39.44 -9.95
CA ASP A 209 -3.00 -39.48 -11.35
C ASP A 209 -3.81 -38.32 -11.91
N PRO A 210 -3.14 -37.44 -12.60
CA PRO A 210 -3.76 -36.58 -13.56
C PRO A 210 -3.62 -37.18 -14.96
N LEU A 211 -4.35 -38.23 -15.25
CA LEU A 211 -4.62 -38.56 -16.62
C LEU A 211 -5.27 -37.32 -17.26
N GLU A 212 -4.49 -36.59 -18.01
CA GLU A 212 -4.93 -35.45 -18.82
C GLU A 212 -5.06 -34.07 -18.14
N PHE A 213 -4.14 -33.65 -17.33
CA PHE A 213 -4.00 -32.20 -17.07
C PHE A 213 -3.42 -31.44 -18.28
N GLY A 214 -4.04 -31.63 -19.46
CA GLY A 214 -3.70 -30.93 -20.69
C GLY A 214 -4.29 -29.53 -20.83
N TYR A 215 -5.17 -29.10 -19.95
CA TYR A 215 -5.83 -27.79 -20.06
C TYR A 215 -5.95 -27.11 -18.69
N ARG A 216 -4.91 -26.47 -18.24
CA ARG A 216 -5.02 -25.46 -17.19
C ARG A 216 -5.63 -24.19 -17.76
N TYR A 217 -6.89 -23.96 -17.45
CA TYR A 217 -7.58 -22.69 -17.70
C TYR A 217 -7.32 -21.70 -16.55
N ILE A 218 -6.12 -21.21 -16.42
CA ILE A 218 -5.89 -19.84 -15.93
C ILE A 218 -4.94 -19.23 -16.94
N GLY A 219 -5.51 -18.41 -17.84
CA GLY A 219 -4.90 -17.67 -18.92
C GLY A 219 -3.51 -18.14 -19.32
N ASP A 220 -3.35 -18.59 -20.53
CA ASP A 220 -2.15 -19.07 -21.21
C ASP A 220 -0.83 -18.41 -20.73
N THR A 221 -0.40 -18.77 -19.52
CA THR A 221 0.89 -18.41 -18.96
C THR A 221 1.72 -19.67 -18.91
N SER A 222 2.29 -20.00 -20.06
CA SER A 222 3.23 -21.11 -20.25
C SER A 222 4.42 -21.11 -19.26
N TRP A 223 4.63 -20.03 -18.54
CA TRP A 223 5.61 -19.89 -17.46
C TRP A 223 5.14 -20.43 -16.10
N ALA A 224 3.83 -20.61 -15.88
CA ALA A 224 3.28 -21.06 -14.61
C ALA A 224 3.52 -22.55 -14.33
N ASN A 225 3.79 -23.36 -15.36
CA ASN A 225 3.87 -24.82 -15.27
C ASN A 225 5.29 -25.39 -15.28
N SER A 226 6.32 -24.55 -15.22
CA SER A 226 7.71 -25.00 -15.29
C SER A 226 8.53 -24.43 -14.14
N TRP A 227 9.61 -25.12 -13.78
CA TRP A 227 10.65 -24.59 -12.89
C TRP A 227 11.20 -23.23 -13.35
N ASP A 228 10.89 -22.81 -14.57
CA ASP A 228 11.25 -21.52 -15.15
C ASP A 228 10.59 -20.37 -14.35
N GLY A 229 9.38 -20.53 -13.85
CA GLY A 229 8.74 -19.54 -12.98
C GLY A 229 9.48 -19.34 -11.66
N VAL A 230 9.96 -20.43 -11.05
CA VAL A 230 10.78 -20.37 -9.82
C VAL A 230 12.12 -19.68 -10.13
N ARG A 231 12.83 -20.14 -11.18
CA ARG A 231 14.12 -19.56 -11.57
C ARG A 231 13.98 -18.08 -11.93
N GLY A 232 12.98 -17.75 -12.74
CA GLY A 232 12.71 -16.36 -13.14
C GLY A 232 12.40 -15.43 -11.97
N SER A 233 11.93 -15.97 -10.84
CA SER A 233 11.62 -15.19 -9.63
C SER A 233 12.81 -15.03 -8.69
N ILE A 234 13.90 -15.80 -8.84
CA ILE A 234 15.09 -15.68 -7.97
C ILE A 234 15.77 -14.32 -8.16
N GLY A 235 15.95 -13.87 -9.40
CA GLY A 235 16.55 -12.58 -9.71
C GLY A 235 15.80 -11.41 -9.05
N PRO A 236 14.49 -11.26 -9.29
CA PRO A 236 13.66 -10.28 -8.60
C PRO A 236 13.72 -10.40 -7.08
N LEU A 237 13.61 -11.60 -6.51
CA LEU A 237 13.64 -11.80 -5.06
C LEU A 237 14.96 -11.32 -4.44
N VAL A 238 16.10 -11.65 -5.04
CA VAL A 238 17.42 -11.23 -4.56
C VAL A 238 17.59 -9.71 -4.68
N ALA A 239 17.23 -9.12 -5.82
CA ALA A 239 17.40 -7.69 -6.06
C ALA A 239 16.47 -6.84 -5.17
N PHE A 240 15.18 -7.17 -5.12
CA PHE A 240 14.23 -6.48 -4.24
C PHE A 240 14.51 -6.78 -2.76
N GLY A 241 14.95 -7.99 -2.40
CA GLY A 241 15.35 -8.35 -1.05
C GLY A 241 16.53 -7.52 -0.55
N ALA A 242 17.57 -7.36 -1.38
CA ALA A 242 18.71 -6.50 -1.08
C ALA A 242 18.31 -5.03 -0.95
N ALA A 243 17.44 -4.54 -1.85
CA ALA A 243 16.90 -3.19 -1.78
C ALA A 243 16.07 -2.98 -0.50
N TRP A 244 15.16 -3.89 -0.18
CA TRP A 244 14.37 -3.81 1.04
C TRP A 244 15.23 -3.86 2.29
N TRP A 245 16.23 -4.75 2.34
CA TRP A 245 17.20 -4.79 3.42
C TRP A 245 17.91 -3.44 3.59
N TRP A 246 18.36 -2.83 2.50
CA TRP A 246 19.04 -1.54 2.53
C TRP A 246 18.12 -0.42 3.02
N PHE A 247 16.93 -0.27 2.39
CA PHE A 247 16.03 0.85 2.69
C PHE A 247 15.35 0.70 4.05
N TRP A 248 14.88 -0.49 4.38
CA TRP A 248 14.20 -0.75 5.64
C TRP A 248 15.16 -1.02 6.79
N TRP A 249 15.89 -2.13 6.75
CA TRP A 249 16.71 -2.61 7.87
C TRP A 249 17.86 -1.69 8.23
N ARG A 250 18.56 -1.15 7.23
CA ARG A 250 19.73 -0.31 7.46
C ARG A 250 19.36 1.14 7.73
N ASN A 251 18.32 1.68 7.10
CA ASN A 251 17.97 3.10 7.13
C ASN A 251 16.64 3.36 7.86
N ALA A 252 15.47 3.06 7.28
CA ALA A 252 14.17 3.48 7.79
C ALA A 252 13.86 2.93 9.19
N ARG A 253 14.21 1.68 9.47
CA ARG A 253 13.99 1.06 10.78
C ARG A 253 14.76 1.74 11.91
N ARG A 254 15.94 2.27 11.61
CA ARG A 254 16.86 2.92 12.56
C ARG A 254 16.66 4.43 12.68
N SER A 255 15.97 5.05 11.73
CA SER A 255 15.71 6.48 11.75
C SER A 255 14.83 6.87 12.93
N ASP A 256 15.01 8.11 13.39
CA ASP A 256 14.16 8.69 14.40
C ASP A 256 12.70 8.71 13.93
N ARG A 257 11.79 8.59 14.88
CA ARG A 257 10.39 8.35 14.68
C ARG A 257 9.73 9.48 13.95
N SER A 258 9.11 9.10 12.86
CA SER A 258 8.14 9.94 12.20
C SER A 258 6.77 9.24 12.19
N PRO A 259 5.67 9.99 12.23
CA PRO A 259 4.33 9.43 12.05
C PRO A 259 4.20 8.60 10.76
N GLU A 260 4.99 8.95 9.74
CA GLU A 260 5.03 8.26 8.45
C GLU A 260 5.59 6.84 8.58
N ARG A 261 6.64 6.65 9.40
CA ARG A 261 7.21 5.32 9.66
C ARG A 261 6.21 4.43 10.41
N ASP A 262 5.57 4.98 11.43
CA ASP A 262 4.56 4.28 12.20
C ASP A 262 3.37 3.92 11.30
N GLY A 263 2.97 4.83 10.40
CA GLY A 263 1.97 4.58 9.37
C GLY A 263 2.36 3.47 8.40
N TYR A 264 3.60 3.44 7.93
CA TYR A 264 4.11 2.37 7.08
C TYR A 264 4.03 1.00 7.76
N VAL A 265 4.57 0.87 8.97
CA VAL A 265 4.54 -0.39 9.73
C VAL A 265 3.11 -0.88 9.93
N LEU A 266 2.21 0.02 10.29
CA LEU A 266 0.83 -0.31 10.60
C LEU A 266 0.03 -0.65 9.34
N VAL A 267 0.05 0.22 8.34
CA VAL A 267 -0.81 0.10 7.14
C VAL A 267 -0.26 -0.96 6.18
N VAL A 268 1.02 -0.86 5.83
CA VAL A 268 1.60 -1.75 4.82
C VAL A 268 1.91 -3.12 5.42
N GLY A 269 2.54 -3.15 6.60
CA GLY A 269 2.98 -4.40 7.21
C GLY A 269 1.86 -5.13 7.94
N VAL A 270 1.29 -4.50 8.95
CA VAL A 270 0.34 -5.19 9.85
C VAL A 270 -1.03 -5.36 9.18
N LEU A 271 -1.61 -4.28 8.63
CA LEU A 271 -2.91 -4.37 7.94
C LEU A 271 -2.83 -5.13 6.63
N GLY A 272 -1.81 -4.87 5.81
CA GLY A 272 -1.62 -5.60 4.56
C GLY A 272 -1.45 -7.11 4.81
N GLY A 273 -0.62 -7.49 5.78
CA GLY A 273 -0.44 -8.88 6.17
C GLY A 273 -1.71 -9.53 6.76
N LEU A 274 -2.44 -8.79 7.62
CA LEU A 274 -3.71 -9.26 8.18
C LEU A 274 -4.77 -9.43 7.08
N ALA A 275 -4.92 -8.45 6.19
CA ALA A 275 -5.88 -8.52 5.09
C ALA A 275 -5.60 -9.71 4.17
N ALA A 276 -4.33 -9.94 3.80
CA ALA A 276 -3.91 -11.10 3.03
C ALA A 276 -4.25 -12.41 3.73
N THR A 277 -3.97 -12.50 5.04
CA THR A 277 -4.30 -13.68 5.87
C THR A 277 -5.81 -13.94 5.91
N VAL A 278 -6.61 -12.88 6.07
CA VAL A 278 -8.09 -12.97 6.12
C VAL A 278 -8.65 -13.42 4.78
N VAL A 279 -8.16 -12.85 3.68
CA VAL A 279 -8.58 -13.24 2.31
C VAL A 279 -8.21 -14.69 2.04
N ALA A 280 -7.01 -15.11 2.41
CA ALA A 280 -6.55 -16.49 2.28
C ALA A 280 -7.43 -17.47 3.07
N ALA A 281 -7.70 -17.18 4.34
CA ALA A 281 -8.56 -18.01 5.19
C ALA A 281 -10.00 -18.06 4.65
N ALA A 282 -10.54 -16.92 4.21
CA ALA A 282 -11.86 -16.87 3.61
C ALA A 282 -11.92 -17.65 2.28
N GLY A 283 -10.93 -17.48 1.40
CA GLY A 283 -10.87 -18.22 0.14
C GLY A 283 -10.76 -19.73 0.35
N SER A 284 -9.87 -20.17 1.25
CA SER A 284 -9.74 -21.60 1.61
C SER A 284 -11.04 -22.17 2.17
N LEU A 285 -11.67 -21.45 3.11
CA LEU A 285 -12.94 -21.87 3.69
C LEU A 285 -14.06 -21.90 2.64
N HIS A 286 -14.12 -20.89 1.75
CA HIS A 286 -15.07 -20.85 0.65
C HIS A 286 -14.93 -22.06 -0.27
N THR A 287 -13.70 -22.42 -0.66
CA THR A 287 -13.43 -23.61 -1.49
C THR A 287 -13.92 -24.89 -0.82
N VAL A 288 -13.61 -25.05 0.49
CA VAL A 288 -14.07 -26.23 1.23
C VAL A 288 -15.59 -26.27 1.37
N LEU A 289 -16.22 -25.16 1.73
CA LEU A 289 -17.67 -25.07 1.86
C LEU A 289 -18.40 -25.26 0.52
N SER A 290 -17.84 -24.76 -0.57
CA SER A 290 -18.38 -24.98 -1.91
C SER A 290 -18.43 -26.46 -2.24
N TRP A 291 -17.35 -27.19 -1.99
CA TRP A 291 -17.30 -28.63 -2.21
C TRP A 291 -18.31 -29.40 -1.34
N VAL A 292 -18.48 -29.01 -0.10
CA VAL A 292 -19.38 -29.70 0.85
C VAL A 292 -20.85 -29.40 0.53
N ILE A 293 -21.17 -28.14 0.22
CA ILE A 293 -22.57 -27.67 0.11
C ILE A 293 -23.11 -27.78 -1.32
N LEU A 294 -22.27 -27.47 -2.34
CA LEU A 294 -22.74 -27.38 -3.72
C LEU A 294 -22.57 -28.73 -4.45
N ALA A 295 -23.69 -29.24 -4.99
CA ALA A 295 -23.63 -30.41 -5.87
C ALA A 295 -22.83 -30.12 -7.14
N SER A 296 -23.02 -28.92 -7.74
CA SER A 296 -22.30 -28.46 -8.94
C SER A 296 -20.77 -28.45 -8.76
N ALA A 297 -20.26 -28.13 -7.58
CA ALA A 297 -18.82 -28.19 -7.31
C ALA A 297 -18.25 -29.62 -7.38
N ARG A 298 -19.10 -30.63 -7.20
CA ARG A 298 -18.74 -32.04 -7.24
C ARG A 298 -18.95 -32.70 -8.60
N GLU A 299 -19.44 -31.96 -9.59
CA GLU A 299 -19.56 -32.46 -10.97
C GLU A 299 -18.20 -32.63 -11.65
N GLY A 300 -17.17 -31.89 -11.19
CA GLY A 300 -15.78 -32.04 -11.56
C GLY A 300 -14.96 -32.95 -10.63
N SER A 301 -13.67 -33.03 -10.86
CA SER A 301 -12.77 -33.79 -9.97
C SER A 301 -12.44 -32.98 -8.70
N ALA A 302 -12.24 -33.67 -7.56
CA ALA A 302 -11.79 -33.04 -6.34
C ALA A 302 -10.42 -32.35 -6.52
N VAL A 303 -9.55 -32.97 -7.32
CA VAL A 303 -8.20 -32.43 -7.63
C VAL A 303 -8.32 -31.07 -8.31
N GLU A 304 -9.18 -30.96 -9.31
CA GLU A 304 -9.39 -29.70 -10.03
C GLU A 304 -10.05 -28.63 -9.13
N HIS A 305 -11.03 -29.03 -8.31
CA HIS A 305 -11.70 -28.10 -7.41
C HIS A 305 -10.77 -27.50 -6.33
N PHE A 306 -9.88 -28.32 -5.77
CA PHE A 306 -8.97 -27.90 -4.69
C PHE A 306 -7.64 -27.31 -5.17
N ASP A 307 -7.38 -27.30 -6.47
CA ASP A 307 -6.13 -26.72 -7.04
C ASP A 307 -5.91 -25.25 -6.61
N VAL A 308 -6.98 -24.47 -6.53
CA VAL A 308 -6.96 -23.06 -6.09
C VAL A 308 -6.45 -22.88 -4.65
N LEU A 309 -6.41 -23.94 -3.83
CA LEU A 309 -5.89 -23.85 -2.46
C LEU A 309 -4.40 -23.52 -2.42
N SER A 310 -3.63 -23.83 -3.46
CA SER A 310 -2.21 -23.45 -3.57
C SER A 310 -2.05 -21.92 -3.49
N ILE A 311 -2.91 -21.18 -4.18
CA ILE A 311 -2.93 -19.71 -4.19
C ILE A 311 -3.30 -19.17 -2.79
N PHE A 312 -4.34 -19.72 -2.16
CA PHE A 312 -4.73 -19.28 -0.81
C PHE A 312 -3.70 -19.66 0.25
N ALA A 313 -3.08 -20.82 0.15
CA ALA A 313 -1.98 -21.21 1.04
C ALA A 313 -0.76 -20.28 0.88
N THR A 314 -0.41 -19.92 -0.36
CA THR A 314 0.63 -18.94 -0.64
C THR A 314 0.31 -17.59 0.00
N LEU A 315 -0.90 -17.08 -0.22
CA LEU A 315 -1.33 -15.81 0.36
C LEU A 315 -1.36 -15.86 1.89
N LEU A 316 -1.73 -17.00 2.48
CA LEU A 316 -1.71 -17.22 3.92
C LEU A 316 -0.28 -17.16 4.49
N VAL A 317 0.65 -17.87 3.88
CA VAL A 317 2.07 -17.88 4.31
C VAL A 317 2.65 -16.47 4.27
N ILE A 318 2.47 -15.76 3.16
CA ILE A 318 2.97 -14.40 2.98
C ILE A 318 2.28 -13.43 3.93
N GLY A 319 0.95 -13.49 4.03
CA GLY A 319 0.16 -12.64 4.91
C GLY A 319 0.58 -12.80 6.37
N LEU A 320 0.72 -14.04 6.85
CA LEU A 320 1.20 -14.33 8.20
C LEU A 320 2.64 -13.86 8.43
N ALA A 321 3.53 -14.05 7.48
CA ALA A 321 4.93 -13.59 7.58
C ALA A 321 5.02 -12.07 7.68
N LEU A 322 4.31 -11.34 6.82
CA LEU A 322 4.23 -9.88 6.84
C LEU A 322 3.65 -9.38 8.16
N TRP A 323 2.51 -9.94 8.56
CA TRP A 323 1.83 -9.57 9.81
C TRP A 323 2.68 -9.86 11.03
N ALA A 324 3.24 -11.06 11.15
CA ALA A 324 4.08 -11.45 12.28
C ALA A 324 5.32 -10.57 12.39
N TYR A 325 6.02 -10.35 11.28
CA TYR A 325 7.22 -9.50 11.26
C TYR A 325 6.91 -8.06 11.67
N HIS A 326 5.96 -7.40 11.00
CA HIS A 326 5.70 -5.99 11.28
C HIS A 326 5.02 -5.78 12.64
N ARG A 327 4.27 -6.75 13.14
CA ARG A 327 3.73 -6.71 14.49
C ARG A 327 4.82 -6.63 15.56
N THR A 328 6.01 -7.19 15.34
CA THR A 328 7.14 -7.06 16.28
C THR A 328 7.74 -5.66 16.30
N GLU A 329 7.53 -4.88 15.22
CA GLU A 329 7.99 -3.48 15.16
C GLU A 329 7.06 -2.50 15.89
N VAL A 330 5.79 -2.85 16.11
CA VAL A 330 4.80 -2.01 16.82
C VAL A 330 5.21 -1.71 18.27
N PRO A 331 5.63 -2.67 19.13
CA PRO A 331 6.07 -2.37 20.49
C PRO A 331 7.28 -1.45 20.57
N HIS A 332 8.18 -1.52 19.59
CA HIS A 332 9.33 -0.62 19.50
C HIS A 332 8.90 0.81 19.18
N ALA A 333 7.83 1.00 18.43
CA ALA A 333 7.21 2.30 18.23
C ALA A 333 6.52 2.81 19.49
N VAL A 334 5.89 1.91 20.25
CA VAL A 334 5.13 2.15 21.50
C VAL A 334 6.04 2.48 22.67
N ALA A 335 7.04 1.66 22.95
CA ALA A 335 7.92 1.80 24.11
C ALA A 335 8.69 3.12 24.16
N ARG A 336 8.76 3.79 23.06
CA ARG A 336 9.51 5.03 22.88
C ARG A 336 8.69 6.30 23.08
N ARG A 337 7.37 6.28 23.20
CA ARG A 337 6.52 7.42 23.56
C ARG A 337 6.18 7.36 25.05
N ALA A 338 6.76 8.23 25.83
CA ALA A 338 6.39 8.37 27.26
C ALA A 338 4.94 8.88 27.35
N GLY A 339 4.02 8.08 27.88
CA GLY A 339 2.70 8.55 28.26
C GLY A 339 1.49 7.85 27.65
N GLY A 340 1.36 6.53 27.82
CA GLY A 340 0.08 5.88 27.65
C GLY A 340 0.05 4.78 26.59
N ARG A 341 -0.97 3.93 26.69
CA ARG A 341 -1.30 2.92 25.68
C ARG A 341 -1.57 3.63 24.36
N ASP A 342 -0.68 3.41 23.45
CA ASP A 342 -0.45 4.29 22.33
C ASP A 342 -1.61 4.33 21.35
N GLU A 343 -1.83 5.49 20.78
CA GLU A 343 -2.71 5.74 19.65
C GLU A 343 -2.50 4.71 18.52
N ILE A 344 -1.28 4.19 18.37
CA ILE A 344 -0.94 3.16 17.38
C ILE A 344 -1.56 1.81 17.72
N ALA A 345 -1.47 1.37 18.97
CA ALA A 345 -2.10 0.12 19.40
C ALA A 345 -3.63 0.20 19.32
N ARG A 346 -4.20 1.37 19.63
CA ARG A 346 -5.63 1.64 19.46
C ARG A 346 -6.03 1.63 18.00
N LEU A 347 -5.24 2.28 17.15
CA LEU A 347 -5.50 2.29 15.71
C LEU A 347 -5.50 0.86 15.15
N TYR A 348 -4.55 0.02 15.57
CA TYR A 348 -4.50 -1.38 15.18
C TYR A 348 -5.77 -2.15 15.57
N ASP A 349 -6.16 -2.08 16.86
CA ASP A 349 -7.35 -2.78 17.34
C ASP A 349 -8.62 -2.31 16.61
N HIS A 350 -8.76 -1.00 16.33
CA HIS A 350 -9.92 -0.47 15.61
C HIS A 350 -9.92 -0.84 14.12
N LEU A 351 -8.75 -0.91 13.48
CA LEU A 351 -8.64 -1.35 12.09
C LEU A 351 -8.93 -2.85 11.95
N GLU A 352 -8.42 -3.70 12.86
CA GLU A 352 -8.76 -5.12 12.92
C GLU A 352 -10.27 -5.32 13.12
N ALA A 353 -10.87 -4.57 14.05
CA ALA A 353 -12.31 -4.58 14.25
C ALA A 353 -13.09 -4.13 13.00
N GLY A 354 -12.59 -3.12 12.29
CA GLY A 354 -13.18 -2.62 11.04
C GLY A 354 -13.21 -3.67 9.94
N VAL A 355 -12.10 -4.36 9.71
CA VAL A 355 -12.01 -5.45 8.70
C VAL A 355 -13.01 -6.57 9.02
N GLY A 356 -13.02 -7.04 10.28
CA GLY A 356 -13.95 -8.08 10.71
C GLY A 356 -15.42 -7.64 10.63
N LEU A 357 -15.72 -6.38 10.96
CA LEU A 357 -17.07 -5.81 10.88
C LEU A 357 -17.58 -5.75 9.43
N VAL A 358 -16.75 -5.29 8.49
CA VAL A 358 -17.12 -5.22 7.07
C VAL A 358 -17.42 -6.62 6.53
N ALA A 359 -16.53 -7.59 6.78
CA ALA A 359 -16.77 -8.98 6.35
C ALA A 359 -18.08 -9.54 6.95
N SER A 360 -18.28 -9.36 8.26
CA SER A 360 -19.50 -9.79 8.95
C SER A 360 -20.76 -9.13 8.40
N THR A 361 -20.69 -7.83 8.08
CA THR A 361 -21.83 -7.07 7.52
C THR A 361 -22.20 -7.56 6.12
N VAL A 362 -21.20 -7.81 5.27
CA VAL A 362 -21.42 -8.37 3.94
C VAL A 362 -22.05 -9.75 4.05
N GLY A 363 -21.50 -10.65 4.87
CA GLY A 363 -22.05 -11.99 5.09
C GLY A 363 -23.48 -11.95 5.61
N LEU A 364 -23.78 -11.05 6.56
CA LEU A 364 -25.13 -10.89 7.11
C LEU A 364 -26.10 -10.33 6.06
N ALA A 365 -25.69 -9.34 5.26
CA ALA A 365 -26.52 -8.78 4.21
C ALA A 365 -26.88 -9.84 3.16
N VAL A 366 -25.91 -10.64 2.72
CA VAL A 366 -26.15 -11.74 1.78
C VAL A 366 -27.10 -12.78 2.39
N LEU A 367 -26.91 -13.16 3.65
CA LEU A 367 -27.78 -14.12 4.33
C LEU A 367 -29.23 -13.61 4.43
N ILE A 368 -29.43 -12.34 4.82
CA ILE A 368 -30.76 -11.70 4.85
C ILE A 368 -31.33 -11.68 3.42
N GLY A 369 -30.53 -11.36 2.40
CA GLY A 369 -30.93 -11.38 1.01
C GLY A 369 -31.46 -12.75 0.56
N ILE A 370 -30.79 -13.84 0.97
CA ILE A 370 -31.23 -15.23 0.71
C ILE A 370 -32.59 -15.51 1.40
N VAL A 371 -32.73 -15.12 2.67
CA VAL A 371 -34.00 -15.29 3.40
C VAL A 371 -35.12 -14.51 2.71
N LEU A 372 -34.90 -13.27 2.35
CA LEU A 372 -35.85 -12.45 1.64
C LEU A 372 -36.20 -13.05 0.26
N HIS A 373 -35.22 -13.65 -0.42
CA HIS A 373 -35.48 -14.36 -1.69
C HIS A 373 -36.44 -15.54 -1.53
N LYS A 374 -36.36 -16.27 -0.43
CA LYS A 374 -37.28 -17.41 -0.18
C LYS A 374 -38.67 -16.98 0.29
N VAL A 375 -38.82 -15.78 0.86
CA VAL A 375 -40.09 -15.25 1.39
C VAL A 375 -40.81 -14.38 0.37
N MET A 376 -40.08 -13.65 -0.48
CA MET A 376 -40.64 -12.76 -1.48
C MET A 376 -40.69 -13.43 -2.84
N PRO A 377 -41.84 -13.36 -3.56
CA PRO A 377 -41.96 -13.97 -4.88
C PRO A 377 -40.91 -13.42 -5.85
N ALA A 378 -40.30 -14.31 -6.63
CA ALA A 378 -39.27 -13.99 -7.59
C ALA A 378 -39.51 -14.67 -8.93
N PRO A 379 -39.07 -14.08 -10.04
CA PRO A 379 -38.88 -14.82 -11.28
C PRO A 379 -37.83 -15.94 -11.06
N ASP A 380 -38.06 -17.10 -11.70
CA ASP A 380 -37.34 -18.37 -11.45
C ASP A 380 -35.81 -18.38 -11.70
N ASP A 381 -35.25 -17.34 -12.30
CA ASP A 381 -33.83 -17.31 -12.71
C ASP A 381 -32.81 -17.16 -11.55
N TRP A 382 -33.26 -16.80 -10.36
CA TRP A 382 -32.36 -16.55 -9.20
C TRP A 382 -32.00 -17.81 -8.39
N ASP A 383 -32.73 -18.91 -8.57
CA ASP A 383 -32.48 -20.13 -7.76
C ASP A 383 -31.10 -20.78 -8.06
N ARG A 384 -30.51 -20.51 -9.24
CA ARG A 384 -29.23 -21.10 -9.65
C ARG A 384 -28.02 -20.63 -8.86
N GLY A 385 -28.07 -19.45 -8.26
CA GLY A 385 -26.94 -18.86 -7.53
C GLY A 385 -27.09 -18.86 -6.00
N VAL A 386 -28.23 -19.30 -5.45
CA VAL A 386 -28.51 -19.22 -4.00
C VAL A 386 -27.48 -20.03 -3.16
N GLY A 387 -27.08 -21.19 -3.68
CA GLY A 387 -26.04 -22.01 -3.00
C GLY A 387 -24.72 -21.29 -2.88
N GLU A 388 -24.24 -20.67 -3.96
CA GLU A 388 -22.98 -19.91 -3.98
C GLU A 388 -23.05 -18.70 -3.04
N LEU A 389 -24.17 -17.98 -3.04
CA LEU A 389 -24.40 -16.88 -2.12
C LEU A 389 -24.41 -17.36 -0.65
N LEU A 390 -24.99 -18.53 -0.36
CA LEU A 390 -24.98 -19.12 0.96
C LEU A 390 -23.55 -19.45 1.41
N VAL A 391 -22.76 -20.07 0.56
CA VAL A 391 -21.35 -20.36 0.84
C VAL A 391 -20.60 -19.05 1.11
N LEU A 392 -20.78 -18.02 0.30
CA LEU A 392 -20.18 -16.71 0.51
C LEU A 392 -20.58 -16.11 1.86
N ALA A 393 -21.90 -16.13 2.18
CA ALA A 393 -22.40 -15.60 3.45
C ALA A 393 -21.78 -16.31 4.66
N LEU A 394 -21.79 -17.65 4.64
CA LEU A 394 -21.21 -18.47 5.71
C LEU A 394 -19.71 -18.23 5.86
N THR A 395 -18.99 -18.13 4.74
CA THR A 395 -17.55 -17.82 4.75
C THR A 395 -17.26 -16.46 5.39
N MET A 396 -17.98 -15.42 4.93
CA MET A 396 -17.78 -14.06 5.44
C MET A 396 -18.12 -13.95 6.94
N LEU A 397 -19.17 -14.63 7.39
CA LEU A 397 -19.54 -14.66 8.81
C LEU A 397 -18.55 -15.48 9.63
N ALA A 398 -18.14 -16.66 9.16
CA ALA A 398 -17.21 -17.53 9.89
C ALA A 398 -15.82 -16.89 10.09
N VAL A 399 -15.39 -16.06 9.16
CA VAL A 399 -14.11 -15.32 9.25
C VAL A 399 -14.30 -13.96 9.93
N GLY A 400 -15.31 -13.20 9.52
CA GLY A 400 -15.50 -11.82 9.98
C GLY A 400 -15.90 -11.71 11.45
N VAL A 401 -16.86 -12.53 11.91
CA VAL A 401 -17.39 -12.44 13.28
C VAL A 401 -16.30 -12.72 14.34
N PRO A 402 -15.46 -13.77 14.24
CA PRO A 402 -14.38 -13.98 15.20
C PRO A 402 -13.36 -12.84 15.24
N ILE A 403 -12.99 -12.30 14.07
CA ILE A 403 -12.03 -11.20 14.00
C ILE A 403 -12.63 -9.95 14.67
N TRP A 404 -13.84 -9.57 14.28
CA TRP A 404 -14.52 -8.41 14.87
C TRP A 404 -14.72 -8.58 16.37
N SER A 405 -15.28 -9.69 16.81
CA SER A 405 -15.60 -9.91 18.21
C SER A 405 -14.35 -9.88 19.09
N ARG A 406 -13.26 -10.53 18.67
CA ARG A 406 -11.99 -10.52 19.41
C ARG A 406 -11.40 -9.12 19.52
N ALA A 407 -11.34 -8.38 18.41
CA ALA A 407 -10.80 -7.02 18.41
C ALA A 407 -11.70 -6.08 19.23
N TRP A 408 -13.02 -6.21 19.06
CA TRP A 408 -14.00 -5.40 19.79
C TRP A 408 -13.99 -5.66 21.30
N HIS A 409 -13.84 -6.91 21.73
CA HIS A 409 -13.67 -7.24 23.15
C HIS A 409 -12.42 -6.58 23.74
N ARG A 410 -11.29 -6.54 23.00
CA ARG A 410 -10.10 -5.83 23.46
C ARG A 410 -10.33 -4.33 23.60
N ILE A 411 -11.02 -3.73 22.63
CA ILE A 411 -11.38 -2.29 22.67
C ILE A 411 -12.27 -2.01 23.90
N GLN A 412 -13.30 -2.82 24.10
CA GLN A 412 -14.25 -2.65 25.20
C GLN A 412 -13.63 -2.90 26.58
N ALA A 413 -12.67 -3.79 26.71
CA ALA A 413 -11.95 -4.04 27.97
C ALA A 413 -11.21 -2.78 28.48
N HIS A 414 -10.97 -1.80 27.64
CA HIS A 414 -10.34 -0.53 27.99
C HIS A 414 -11.32 0.66 27.95
N ALA A 415 -12.58 0.43 27.57
CA ALA A 415 -13.64 1.43 27.62
C ALA A 415 -13.87 1.83 29.07
N GLY A 416 -13.88 3.13 29.36
CA GLY A 416 -14.00 3.64 30.74
C GLY A 416 -12.72 4.28 31.28
N SER A 417 -11.57 4.09 30.59
CA SER A 417 -10.40 4.92 30.87
C SER A 417 -10.54 6.28 30.18
N MET A 418 -10.25 7.37 30.89
CA MET A 418 -10.29 8.73 30.30
C MET A 418 -9.41 8.87 29.05
N SER A 419 -8.31 8.11 28.98
CA SER A 419 -7.42 8.10 27.82
C SER A 419 -8.04 7.44 26.59
N GLU A 420 -8.91 6.44 26.76
CA GLU A 420 -9.60 5.76 25.68
C GLU A 420 -10.79 6.57 25.17
N GLU A 421 -11.57 7.17 26.08
CA GLU A 421 -12.73 7.99 25.73
C GLU A 421 -12.33 9.28 25.00
N SER A 422 -11.18 9.85 25.34
CA SER A 422 -10.62 11.03 24.68
C SER A 422 -9.88 10.72 23.36
N SER A 423 -9.65 9.45 23.03
CA SER A 423 -8.88 9.05 21.85
C SER A 423 -9.52 9.54 20.54
N ALA A 424 -8.69 10.16 19.70
CA ALA A 424 -9.11 10.58 18.37
C ALA A 424 -9.43 9.38 17.48
N VAL A 425 -8.66 8.28 17.60
CA VAL A 425 -8.82 7.05 16.83
C VAL A 425 -10.19 6.42 17.07
N ARG A 426 -10.59 6.28 18.35
CA ARG A 426 -11.91 5.74 18.70
C ARG A 426 -13.03 6.58 18.12
N ARG A 427 -12.94 7.89 18.22
CA ARG A 427 -13.96 8.80 17.68
C ARG A 427 -14.06 8.68 16.16
N VAL A 428 -12.92 8.70 15.45
CA VAL A 428 -12.89 8.55 13.99
C VAL A 428 -13.50 7.22 13.58
N TYR A 429 -13.13 6.11 14.24
CA TYR A 429 -13.71 4.78 13.97
C TYR A 429 -15.23 4.78 14.14
N LEU A 430 -15.73 5.25 15.29
CA LEU A 430 -17.17 5.26 15.56
C LEU A 430 -17.94 6.17 14.61
N PHE A 431 -17.38 7.34 14.24
CA PHE A 431 -17.96 8.20 13.21
C PHE A 431 -17.95 7.54 11.84
N ALA A 432 -16.86 6.88 11.46
CA ALA A 432 -16.76 6.18 10.18
C ALA A 432 -17.80 5.05 10.10
N VAL A 433 -17.87 4.18 11.11
CA VAL A 433 -18.85 3.07 11.14
C VAL A 433 -20.27 3.59 11.13
N PHE A 434 -20.60 4.55 12.01
CA PHE A 434 -21.93 5.14 12.07
C PHE A 434 -22.29 5.87 10.76
N GLY A 435 -21.38 6.67 10.24
CA GLY A 435 -21.58 7.45 9.02
C GLY A 435 -21.75 6.56 7.79
N VAL A 436 -20.86 5.58 7.58
CA VAL A 436 -20.95 4.66 6.43
C VAL A 436 -22.22 3.82 6.50
N THR A 437 -22.53 3.22 7.66
CA THR A 437 -23.75 2.41 7.80
C THR A 437 -25.00 3.27 7.67
N GLY A 438 -24.99 4.50 8.15
CA GLY A 438 -26.07 5.46 7.96
C GLY A 438 -26.30 5.84 6.48
N LEU A 439 -25.19 6.06 5.74
CA LEU A 439 -25.27 6.32 4.30
C LEU A 439 -25.79 5.11 3.52
N VAL A 440 -25.43 3.88 3.90
CA VAL A 440 -25.96 2.65 3.28
C VAL A 440 -27.47 2.55 3.53
N VAL A 441 -27.95 2.80 4.75
CA VAL A 441 -29.38 2.82 5.06
C VAL A 441 -30.11 3.87 4.24
N LEU A 442 -29.57 5.11 4.21
CA LEU A 442 -30.19 6.21 3.46
C LEU A 442 -30.24 5.92 1.96
N GLY A 443 -29.13 5.42 1.38
CA GLY A 443 -29.05 5.04 -0.02
C GLY A 443 -30.02 3.90 -0.36
N SER A 444 -30.17 2.93 0.55
CA SER A 444 -31.14 1.82 0.38
C SER A 444 -32.58 2.32 0.41
N ILE A 445 -32.91 3.24 1.32
CA ILE A 445 -34.24 3.88 1.36
C ILE A 445 -34.48 4.68 0.07
N LEU A 446 -33.50 5.46 -0.37
CA LEU A 446 -33.61 6.22 -1.62
C LEU A 446 -33.84 5.30 -2.83
N ALA A 447 -33.11 4.17 -2.91
CA ALA A 447 -33.31 3.19 -3.96
C ALA A 447 -34.73 2.59 -3.93
N MET A 448 -35.24 2.28 -2.73
CA MET A 448 -36.64 1.77 -2.61
C MET A 448 -37.67 2.80 -3.04
N VAL A 449 -37.52 4.07 -2.62
CA VAL A 449 -38.41 5.17 -3.02
C VAL A 449 -38.35 5.36 -4.55
N TYR A 450 -37.15 5.35 -5.12
CA TYR A 450 -36.98 5.43 -6.57
C TYR A 450 -37.70 4.28 -7.29
N MET A 451 -37.53 3.03 -6.85
CA MET A 451 -38.20 1.85 -7.46
C MET A 451 -39.71 1.96 -7.40
N VAL A 452 -40.27 2.45 -6.28
CA VAL A 452 -41.73 2.67 -6.16
C VAL A 452 -42.19 3.75 -7.11
N LEU A 453 -41.53 4.90 -7.14
CA LEU A 453 -41.92 6.01 -8.02
C LEU A 453 -41.80 5.64 -9.50
N PHE A 454 -40.70 4.96 -9.85
CA PHE A 454 -40.49 4.49 -11.22
C PHE A 454 -41.60 3.53 -11.64
N GLY A 455 -41.92 2.51 -10.82
CA GLY A 455 -42.96 1.56 -11.11
C GLY A 455 -44.35 2.18 -11.19
N LEU A 456 -44.63 3.25 -10.40
CA LEU A 456 -45.87 4.02 -10.49
C LEU A 456 -45.99 4.83 -11.79
N LEU A 457 -44.87 5.42 -12.23
CA LEU A 457 -44.83 6.27 -13.44
C LEU A 457 -44.84 5.45 -14.73
N ASP A 458 -44.28 4.24 -14.69
CA ASP A 458 -44.15 3.32 -15.82
C ASP A 458 -45.27 2.29 -15.88
N ASP A 459 -46.26 2.41 -15.00
CA ASP A 459 -47.39 1.45 -14.86
C ASP A 459 -46.93 -0.03 -14.77
N SER A 460 -45.73 -0.23 -14.22
CA SER A 460 -45.04 -1.52 -14.15
C SER A 460 -45.02 -2.13 -12.73
N LEU A 461 -45.81 -1.57 -11.80
CA LEU A 461 -45.96 -2.13 -10.46
C LEU A 461 -46.74 -3.43 -10.48
N ASP A 462 -45.99 -4.53 -10.41
CA ASP A 462 -46.53 -5.86 -10.21
C ASP A 462 -45.97 -6.55 -8.96
N VAL A 463 -46.42 -7.75 -8.66
CA VAL A 463 -45.91 -8.55 -7.54
C VAL A 463 -44.43 -8.87 -7.72
N GLY A 464 -43.92 -8.96 -8.96
CA GLY A 464 -42.52 -9.15 -9.28
C GLY A 464 -41.64 -7.95 -8.93
N SER A 465 -42.21 -6.72 -9.03
CA SER A 465 -41.51 -5.48 -8.65
C SER A 465 -41.14 -5.47 -7.16
N VAL A 466 -41.93 -6.13 -6.29
CA VAL A 466 -41.61 -6.27 -4.86
C VAL A 466 -40.32 -7.03 -4.64
N ALA A 467 -39.94 -7.91 -5.55
CA ALA A 467 -38.68 -8.65 -5.50
C ALA A 467 -37.46 -7.74 -5.59
N THR A 468 -37.55 -6.57 -6.22
CA THR A 468 -36.43 -5.61 -6.34
C THR A 468 -36.04 -4.99 -5.00
N PHE A 469 -36.92 -4.97 -4.00
CA PHE A 469 -36.64 -4.44 -2.65
C PHE A 469 -35.74 -5.33 -1.82
N ARG A 470 -35.44 -6.57 -2.20
CA ARG A 470 -34.65 -7.54 -1.42
C ARG A 470 -33.27 -6.98 -1.07
N ILE A 471 -32.55 -6.44 -2.05
CA ILE A 471 -31.19 -5.93 -1.84
C ILE A 471 -31.21 -4.72 -0.89
N PRO A 472 -32.01 -3.66 -1.12
CA PRO A 472 -32.11 -2.57 -0.15
C PRO A 472 -32.51 -3.00 1.25
N LEU A 473 -33.49 -3.90 1.37
CA LEU A 473 -33.95 -4.41 2.66
C LEU A 473 -32.87 -5.24 3.36
N ALA A 474 -32.13 -6.07 2.64
CA ALA A 474 -31.01 -6.84 3.19
C ALA A 474 -29.91 -5.91 3.71
N LEU A 475 -29.57 -4.86 2.97
CA LEU A 475 -28.60 -3.86 3.38
C LEU A 475 -29.05 -3.08 4.62
N ILE A 476 -30.31 -2.66 4.67
CA ILE A 476 -30.90 -2.02 5.85
C ILE A 476 -30.85 -2.96 7.04
N GLY A 477 -31.29 -4.23 6.87
CA GLY A 477 -31.30 -5.21 7.95
C GLY A 477 -29.91 -5.50 8.52
N ALA A 478 -28.89 -5.58 7.65
CA ALA A 478 -27.52 -5.82 8.07
C ALA A 478 -26.87 -4.59 8.76
N THR A 479 -27.18 -3.37 8.28
CA THR A 479 -26.45 -2.16 8.73
C THR A 479 -27.16 -1.36 9.81
N ALA A 480 -28.50 -1.41 9.89
CA ALA A 480 -29.25 -0.62 10.88
C ALA A 480 -28.88 -0.96 12.33
N GLY A 481 -28.79 -2.25 12.66
CA GLY A 481 -28.38 -2.70 13.99
C GLY A 481 -26.96 -2.24 14.35
N ILE A 482 -26.03 -2.31 13.42
CA ILE A 482 -24.65 -1.85 13.56
C ILE A 482 -24.61 -0.34 13.79
N SER A 483 -25.37 0.42 12.99
CA SER A 483 -25.48 1.88 13.11
C SER A 483 -26.01 2.29 14.47
N VAL A 484 -27.11 1.68 14.93
CA VAL A 484 -27.71 1.96 16.24
C VAL A 484 -26.76 1.62 17.38
N TYR A 485 -26.11 0.46 17.33
CA TYR A 485 -25.18 0.03 18.36
C TYR A 485 -23.98 0.98 18.47
N HIS A 486 -23.27 1.25 17.37
CA HIS A 486 -22.11 2.12 17.36
C HIS A 486 -22.49 3.60 17.64
N GLY A 487 -23.68 4.02 17.20
CA GLY A 487 -24.22 5.33 17.54
C GLY A 487 -24.49 5.51 19.05
N ARG A 488 -24.96 4.45 19.74
CA ARG A 488 -25.11 4.46 21.20
C ARG A 488 -23.75 4.54 21.90
N VAL A 489 -22.78 3.73 21.47
CA VAL A 489 -21.41 3.76 22.00
C VAL A 489 -20.76 5.12 21.78
N LEU A 490 -20.99 5.77 20.64
CA LEU A 490 -20.51 7.12 20.37
C LEU A 490 -21.15 8.14 21.33
N ARG A 491 -22.46 8.10 21.52
CA ARG A 491 -23.17 9.03 22.41
C ARG A 491 -22.76 8.86 23.87
N SER A 492 -22.62 7.64 24.38
CA SER A 492 -22.16 7.40 25.76
C SER A 492 -20.76 7.98 26.00
N GLY A 493 -19.84 7.87 25.04
CA GLY A 493 -18.52 8.47 25.14
C GLY A 493 -18.52 10.00 25.09
N LEU A 494 -19.50 10.63 24.43
CA LEU A 494 -19.62 12.10 24.40
C LEU A 494 -20.17 12.67 25.72
N THR A 495 -20.97 11.92 26.45
CA THR A 495 -21.57 12.34 27.71
C THR A 495 -20.65 12.14 28.93
N SER A 496 -19.68 11.24 28.84
CA SER A 496 -18.73 10.92 29.90
C SER A 496 -17.51 11.86 29.95
N VAL A 497 -17.27 12.67 28.92
CA VAL A 497 -16.19 13.67 28.91
C VAL A 497 -16.65 14.91 29.67
N PRO A 498 -16.09 15.24 30.86
CA PRO A 498 -16.46 16.43 31.57
C PRO A 498 -16.25 17.69 30.71
N ALA A 499 -17.20 18.63 30.77
CA ALA A 499 -17.11 19.90 30.03
C ALA A 499 -15.87 20.75 30.41
N SER A 500 -15.15 20.38 31.46
CA SER A 500 -13.91 20.99 31.92
C SER A 500 -12.65 20.62 31.13
N SER A 501 -12.70 19.64 30.20
CA SER A 501 -11.60 19.39 29.28
C SER A 501 -11.59 20.36 28.09
N ARG A 502 -11.77 21.65 28.35
CA ARG A 502 -11.33 22.68 27.41
C ARG A 502 -9.85 22.43 27.17
N PRO A 503 -9.37 22.49 25.92
CA PRO A 503 -7.95 22.32 25.65
C PRO A 503 -7.23 23.33 26.53
N SER A 504 -6.51 22.85 27.55
CA SER A 504 -5.63 23.71 28.34
C SER A 504 -4.72 24.36 27.31
N LEU A 505 -4.67 25.68 27.33
CA LEU A 505 -3.75 26.44 26.49
C LEU A 505 -2.36 25.87 26.74
N ARG A 506 -1.86 25.07 25.81
CA ARG A 506 -0.56 24.37 25.96
C ARG A 506 0.60 25.33 25.91
N THR A 507 0.40 26.52 25.39
CA THR A 507 1.43 27.54 25.29
C THR A 507 0.75 28.91 25.29
N VAL A 508 1.10 29.74 26.26
CA VAL A 508 0.75 31.17 26.29
C VAL A 508 2.02 31.92 25.92
N THR A 509 2.02 32.58 24.77
CA THR A 509 3.14 33.45 24.37
C THR A 509 2.80 34.86 24.90
N VAL A 510 3.48 35.27 25.94
CA VAL A 510 3.39 36.64 26.48
C VAL A 510 4.40 37.51 25.74
N VAL A 511 3.90 38.46 24.96
CA VAL A 511 4.74 39.44 24.25
C VAL A 511 4.73 40.73 25.04
N GLY A 512 5.83 41.01 25.75
CA GLY A 512 6.01 42.23 26.51
C GLY A 512 7.36 42.26 27.23
N PRO A 513 7.76 43.38 27.86
CA PRO A 513 8.95 43.40 28.67
C PRO A 513 8.79 42.42 29.84
N ALA A 514 9.83 41.61 30.09
CA ALA A 514 9.82 40.54 31.09
C ALA A 514 9.56 41.12 32.51
N ALA A 515 8.30 41.11 32.93
CA ALA A 515 7.92 41.44 34.29
C ALA A 515 7.84 40.14 35.11
N SER A 516 8.80 39.92 36.01
CA SER A 516 8.91 38.76 36.89
C SER A 516 7.64 38.43 37.67
N ALA A 517 6.84 39.46 38.02
CA ALA A 517 5.56 39.31 38.69
C ALA A 517 4.46 38.66 37.83
N LEU A 518 4.52 38.80 36.51
CA LEU A 518 3.53 38.23 35.61
C LEU A 518 3.83 36.75 35.31
N LEU A 519 5.09 36.38 35.30
CA LEU A 519 5.54 34.99 35.11
C LEU A 519 5.27 34.13 36.35
N SER A 520 5.35 34.69 37.56
CA SER A 520 4.99 33.98 38.78
C SER A 520 3.47 33.78 38.93
N ALA A 521 2.63 34.71 38.44
CA ALA A 521 1.17 34.58 38.47
C ALA A 521 0.61 33.59 37.38
N ILE A 522 1.36 33.29 36.36
CA ILE A 522 0.99 32.31 35.30
C ILE A 522 1.44 30.89 35.66
N GLY A 523 2.42 30.74 36.56
CA GLY A 523 2.95 29.45 37.01
C GLY A 523 2.19 28.82 38.22
N GLU A 524 1.28 29.54 38.84
CA GLU A 524 0.30 29.02 39.80
C GLU A 524 -1.02 28.66 39.06
#